data_e8e68c35e716144c8d29c1fb3288fbf7
#
_entry.id   e8e68c35e716144c8d29c1fb3288fbf7
#
_cell.length_a   1.000
_cell.length_b   1.000
_cell.length_c   1.000
_cell.angle_alpha   90.00
_cell.angle_beta   90.00
_cell.angle_gamma   90.00
#
_symmetry.space_group_name_H-M   'P 1'
#
loop_
_entity.id
_entity.type
_entity.pdbx_description
1 polymer ?
#
loop_
_entity_poly.entity_id
_entity_poly.type
_entity_poly.pdbx_seq_one_letter_code
_entity_poly.pdbx_strand_id
1 'polypeptide(L)'
;MTHSTPPRRTESSELPPFDPSVPNPARMWNYWLGGKDNFAADRKLAERVLEAMPSLPLIARAARLFLIDAVHQLATEHGVRQFLDIGTGLPTADNTHDVAQRAAPESRIVYVDYDPVVLTHAQALLTSSPDGETDYIQADLRDTDTILKGAARTLDLTRPVAILLIAVLHFIPDADDPYAVVARLMDAVPPGSYLVMAHAASDIAPEACAEMARRYNAMSSASITPRSRDQVAGFFDGLDLLPPGLVPISKWGLSGQIDANTGGLVGYCAIARKP
;
A
#
# COMPACT_ATOMS: atom_id res chain seq x y z
N MET A 1 -1.77 -42.69 31.77
CA MET A 1 -2.42 -42.57 30.46
C MET A 1 -2.99 -41.16 30.38
N THR A 2 -2.23 -40.23 29.85
CA THR A 2 -2.63 -38.82 29.73
C THR A 2 -3.24 -38.63 28.33
N HIS A 3 -4.56 -38.41 28.29
CA HIS A 3 -5.26 -38.03 27.05
C HIS A 3 -4.89 -36.63 26.66
N SER A 4 -4.08 -36.52 25.63
CA SER A 4 -3.83 -35.25 24.93
C SER A 4 -5.03 -34.96 24.03
N THR A 5 -5.76 -33.88 24.35
CA THR A 5 -6.83 -33.35 23.50
C THR A 5 -6.18 -32.67 22.29
N PRO A 6 -6.56 -32.97 21.03
CA PRO A 6 -6.03 -32.28 19.88
C PRO A 6 -6.49 -30.81 19.87
N PRO A 7 -5.68 -29.88 19.33
CA PRO A 7 -6.05 -28.48 19.25
C PRO A 7 -7.31 -28.31 18.40
N ARG A 8 -8.26 -27.49 18.89
CA ARG A 8 -9.46 -27.10 18.13
C ARG A 8 -9.02 -26.47 16.81
N ARG A 9 -9.42 -27.07 15.70
CA ARG A 9 -9.43 -26.36 14.41
C ARG A 9 -10.30 -25.12 14.58
N THR A 10 -9.70 -23.95 14.46
CA THR A 10 -10.40 -22.69 14.24
C THR A 10 -11.19 -22.82 12.95
N GLU A 11 -12.46 -22.43 13.00
CA GLU A 11 -13.37 -22.39 11.86
C GLU A 11 -12.65 -21.68 10.70
N SER A 12 -12.51 -22.39 9.58
CA SER A 12 -12.07 -21.79 8.33
C SER A 12 -13.14 -20.78 7.93
N SER A 13 -12.85 -19.48 8.08
CA SER A 13 -13.60 -18.46 7.37
C SER A 13 -13.45 -18.78 5.89
N GLU A 14 -14.51 -19.18 5.23
CA GLU A 14 -14.52 -19.35 3.78
C GLU A 14 -14.12 -18.01 3.17
N LEU A 15 -12.98 -18.00 2.49
CA LEU A 15 -12.55 -16.84 1.72
C LEU A 15 -13.65 -16.51 0.70
N PRO A 16 -13.97 -15.23 0.45
CA PRO A 16 -14.96 -14.88 -0.55
C PRO A 16 -14.57 -15.53 -1.89
N PRO A 17 -15.56 -15.95 -2.68
CA PRO A 17 -15.30 -16.64 -3.94
C PRO A 17 -14.43 -15.76 -4.84
N PHE A 18 -13.28 -16.28 -5.21
CA PHE A 18 -12.33 -15.64 -6.08
C PHE A 18 -12.76 -15.84 -7.55
N ASP A 19 -12.89 -14.75 -8.32
CA ASP A 19 -13.18 -14.80 -9.75
C ASP A 19 -12.00 -14.27 -10.58
N PRO A 20 -11.26 -15.15 -11.28
CA PRO A 20 -10.14 -14.74 -12.13
C PRO A 20 -10.57 -13.96 -13.39
N SER A 21 -11.86 -13.91 -13.71
CA SER A 21 -12.39 -13.14 -14.83
C SER A 21 -12.62 -11.66 -14.49
N VAL A 22 -12.60 -11.31 -13.21
CA VAL A 22 -12.72 -9.93 -12.72
C VAL A 22 -11.32 -9.36 -12.48
N PRO A 23 -10.93 -8.27 -13.17
CA PRO A 23 -9.61 -7.67 -12.95
C PRO A 23 -9.49 -7.05 -11.56
N ASN A 24 -8.29 -7.15 -10.99
CA ASN A 24 -7.97 -6.64 -9.66
C ASN A 24 -6.75 -5.70 -9.70
N PRO A 25 -6.77 -4.56 -8.98
CA PRO A 25 -5.66 -3.62 -8.94
C PRO A 25 -4.31 -4.23 -8.53
N ALA A 26 -4.26 -5.06 -7.50
CA ALA A 26 -3.03 -5.69 -7.02
C ALA A 26 -2.40 -6.60 -8.08
N ARG A 27 -3.22 -7.37 -8.81
CA ARG A 27 -2.76 -8.24 -9.90
C ARG A 27 -2.34 -7.47 -11.15
N MET A 28 -3.00 -6.35 -11.46
CA MET A 28 -2.57 -5.43 -12.52
C MET A 28 -1.23 -4.79 -12.17
N TRP A 29 -1.05 -4.40 -10.92
CA TRP A 29 0.22 -3.88 -10.41
C TRP A 29 1.36 -4.90 -10.52
N ASN A 30 1.09 -6.16 -10.16
CA ASN A 30 2.01 -7.28 -10.37
C ASN A 30 2.42 -7.42 -11.84
N TYR A 31 1.46 -7.32 -12.78
CA TYR A 31 1.74 -7.34 -14.21
C TYR A 31 2.67 -6.21 -14.64
N TRP A 32 2.43 -4.96 -14.21
CA TRP A 32 3.29 -3.80 -14.55
C TRP A 32 4.70 -3.91 -13.94
N LEU A 33 4.85 -4.60 -12.83
CA LEU A 33 6.15 -4.91 -12.23
C LEU A 33 6.87 -6.09 -12.90
N GLY A 34 6.24 -6.76 -13.88
CA GLY A 34 6.79 -7.92 -14.59
C GLY A 34 6.59 -9.24 -13.87
N GLY A 35 5.71 -9.29 -12.85
CA GLY A 35 5.31 -10.50 -12.15
C GLY A 35 4.43 -11.42 -13.00
N LYS A 36 4.17 -12.62 -12.47
CA LYS A 36 3.40 -13.68 -13.17
C LYS A 36 2.09 -14.04 -12.45
N ASP A 37 1.84 -13.48 -11.27
CA ASP A 37 0.68 -13.79 -10.42
C ASP A 37 -0.49 -12.88 -10.81
N ASN A 38 -0.89 -12.97 -12.09
CA ASN A 38 -1.98 -12.19 -12.70
C ASN A 38 -2.71 -13.03 -13.76
N PHE A 39 -3.98 -12.74 -13.94
CA PHE A 39 -4.85 -13.49 -14.87
C PHE A 39 -5.09 -12.73 -16.19
N ALA A 40 -5.72 -13.38 -17.14
CA ALA A 40 -6.00 -12.80 -18.45
C ALA A 40 -6.83 -11.51 -18.37
N ALA A 41 -7.79 -11.43 -17.43
CA ALA A 41 -8.61 -10.24 -17.22
C ALA A 41 -7.77 -9.06 -16.72
N ASP A 42 -6.83 -9.32 -15.78
CA ASP A 42 -5.93 -8.30 -15.24
C ASP A 42 -5.02 -7.73 -16.34
N ARG A 43 -4.40 -8.61 -17.14
CA ARG A 43 -3.54 -8.20 -18.26
C ARG A 43 -4.28 -7.40 -19.31
N LYS A 44 -5.49 -7.85 -19.68
CA LYS A 44 -6.33 -7.16 -20.67
C LYS A 44 -6.65 -5.73 -20.25
N LEU A 45 -7.04 -5.51 -18.99
CA LEU A 45 -7.29 -4.16 -18.48
C LEU A 45 -5.98 -3.38 -18.34
N ALA A 46 -4.92 -3.99 -17.82
CA ALA A 46 -3.61 -3.36 -17.66
C ALA A 46 -3.05 -2.84 -19.00
N GLU A 47 -3.14 -3.63 -20.08
CA GLU A 47 -2.74 -3.24 -21.43
C GLU A 47 -3.60 -2.09 -21.97
N ARG A 48 -4.92 -2.16 -21.76
CA ARG A 48 -5.85 -1.10 -22.18
C ARG A 48 -5.56 0.24 -21.52
N VAL A 49 -5.14 0.21 -20.27
CA VAL A 49 -4.78 1.41 -19.51
C VAL A 49 -3.40 1.94 -19.94
N LEU A 50 -2.45 1.04 -20.28
CA LEU A 50 -1.13 1.41 -20.82
C LEU A 50 -1.21 2.20 -22.13
N GLU A 51 -2.23 1.99 -22.98
CA GLU A 51 -2.42 2.80 -24.19
C GLU A 51 -2.62 4.29 -23.88
N ALA A 52 -3.22 4.63 -22.71
CA ALA A 52 -3.41 6.01 -22.26
C ALA A 52 -2.21 6.52 -21.44
N MET A 53 -1.56 5.63 -20.68
CA MET A 53 -0.44 5.99 -19.79
C MET A 53 0.68 4.94 -19.86
N PRO A 54 1.55 5.00 -20.88
CA PRO A 54 2.65 4.04 -21.06
C PRO A 54 3.67 4.03 -19.92
N SER A 55 3.70 5.07 -19.09
CA SER A 55 4.62 5.20 -17.95
C SER A 55 4.20 4.39 -16.71
N LEU A 56 3.03 3.73 -16.67
CA LEU A 56 2.55 2.98 -15.50
C LEU A 56 3.55 1.96 -14.94
N PRO A 57 4.29 1.16 -15.75
CA PRO A 57 5.30 0.26 -15.20
C PRO A 57 6.43 0.99 -14.47
N LEU A 58 6.78 2.19 -14.92
CA LEU A 58 7.79 3.03 -14.26
C LEU A 58 7.23 3.66 -12.97
N ILE A 59 5.96 4.09 -12.99
CA ILE A 59 5.25 4.57 -11.80
C ILE A 59 5.19 3.47 -10.73
N ALA A 60 4.87 2.24 -11.14
CA ALA A 60 4.84 1.09 -10.23
C ALA A 60 6.21 0.82 -9.59
N ARG A 61 7.28 0.87 -10.38
CA ARG A 61 8.67 0.74 -9.86
C ARG A 61 9.04 1.90 -8.93
N ALA A 62 8.68 3.14 -9.29
CA ALA A 62 8.94 4.31 -8.44
C ALA A 62 8.23 4.20 -7.09
N ALA A 63 6.98 3.75 -7.07
CA ALA A 63 6.24 3.53 -5.82
C ALA A 63 6.89 2.45 -4.94
N ARG A 64 7.44 1.37 -5.55
CA ARG A 64 8.20 0.35 -4.81
C ARG A 64 9.50 0.91 -4.23
N LEU A 65 10.25 1.68 -5.01
CA LEU A 65 11.48 2.32 -4.52
C LEU A 65 11.18 3.34 -3.41
N PHE A 66 10.08 4.10 -3.52
CA PHE A 66 9.64 5.00 -2.48
C PHE A 66 9.30 4.24 -1.18
N LEU A 67 8.56 3.12 -1.26
CA LEU A 67 8.25 2.28 -0.10
C LEU A 67 9.55 1.80 0.58
N ILE A 68 10.48 1.23 -0.19
CA ILE A 68 11.76 0.71 0.32
C ILE A 68 12.53 1.82 1.04
N ASP A 69 12.68 2.98 0.41
CA ASP A 69 13.40 4.13 0.95
C ASP A 69 12.73 4.66 2.22
N ALA A 70 11.42 4.85 2.21
CA ALA A 70 10.64 5.32 3.35
C ALA A 70 10.73 4.36 4.56
N VAL A 71 10.55 3.05 4.34
CA VAL A 71 10.65 2.05 5.41
C VAL A 71 12.06 2.00 5.98
N HIS A 72 13.08 2.01 5.11
CA HIS A 72 14.47 2.03 5.54
C HIS A 72 14.79 3.28 6.38
N GLN A 73 14.42 4.48 5.90
CA GLN A 73 14.62 5.74 6.61
C GLN A 73 13.92 5.72 7.97
N LEU A 74 12.65 5.31 8.02
CA LEU A 74 11.90 5.26 9.28
C LEU A 74 12.49 4.27 10.27
N ALA A 75 12.98 3.12 9.82
CA ALA A 75 13.60 2.12 10.70
C ALA A 75 14.97 2.55 11.22
N THR A 76 15.80 3.18 10.38
CA THR A 76 17.21 3.52 10.71
C THR A 76 17.35 4.89 11.37
N GLU A 77 16.65 5.91 10.87
CA GLU A 77 16.85 7.30 11.30
C GLU A 77 15.84 7.74 12.35
N HIS A 78 14.61 7.17 12.29
CA HIS A 78 13.51 7.55 13.18
C HIS A 78 13.18 6.49 14.25
N GLY A 79 13.85 5.34 14.23
CA GLY A 79 13.68 4.29 15.22
C GLY A 79 12.31 3.60 15.20
N VAL A 80 11.58 3.68 14.09
CA VAL A 80 10.28 2.99 13.95
C VAL A 80 10.48 1.48 13.91
N ARG A 81 9.65 0.75 14.64
CA ARG A 81 9.69 -0.71 14.77
C ARG A 81 8.36 -1.38 14.45
N GLN A 82 7.36 -0.59 14.13
CA GLN A 82 6.00 -1.07 13.86
C GLN A 82 5.48 -0.45 12.58
N PHE A 83 5.01 -1.31 11.66
CA PHE A 83 4.54 -0.90 10.35
C PHE A 83 3.17 -1.53 10.07
N LEU A 84 2.21 -0.71 9.65
CA LEU A 84 0.90 -1.12 9.18
C LEU A 84 0.82 -0.79 7.68
N ASP A 85 0.97 -1.82 6.84
CA ASP A 85 1.04 -1.69 5.38
C ASP A 85 -0.32 -2.05 4.77
N ILE A 86 -1.07 -1.04 4.31
CA ILE A 86 -2.46 -1.19 3.86
C ILE A 86 -2.55 -1.04 2.35
N GLY A 87 -3.19 -2.00 1.69
CA GLY A 87 -3.19 -2.14 0.25
C GLY A 87 -1.86 -2.68 -0.24
N THR A 88 -1.35 -3.67 0.46
CA THR A 88 0.01 -4.17 0.29
C THR A 88 0.28 -4.77 -1.10
N GLY A 89 -0.75 -5.29 -1.77
CA GLY A 89 -0.62 -5.96 -3.06
C GLY A 89 0.12 -7.29 -2.97
N LEU A 90 0.37 -7.91 -4.13
CA LEU A 90 1.09 -9.19 -4.19
C LEU A 90 2.54 -9.03 -3.76
N PRO A 91 3.09 -10.01 -3.01
CA PRO A 91 4.50 -10.00 -2.59
C PRO A 91 5.47 -9.83 -3.76
N THR A 92 6.49 -9.05 -3.52
CA THR A 92 7.59 -8.81 -4.46
C THR A 92 8.93 -8.97 -3.75
N ALA A 93 10.05 -8.68 -4.42
CA ALA A 93 11.31 -8.50 -3.72
C ALA A 93 11.27 -7.24 -2.82
N ASP A 94 11.97 -7.28 -1.67
CA ASP A 94 12.05 -6.19 -0.70
C ASP A 94 10.67 -5.71 -0.20
N ASN A 95 9.88 -6.64 0.35
CA ASN A 95 8.62 -6.29 1.03
C ASN A 95 8.91 -5.46 2.28
N THR A 96 7.91 -4.83 2.84
CA THR A 96 8.03 -3.97 4.02
C THR A 96 8.79 -4.65 5.17
N HIS A 97 8.49 -5.94 5.47
CA HIS A 97 9.21 -6.67 6.52
C HIS A 97 10.66 -6.96 6.15
N ASP A 98 10.97 -7.29 4.88
CA ASP A 98 12.34 -7.53 4.44
C ASP A 98 13.22 -6.30 4.68
N VAL A 99 12.70 -5.11 4.36
CA VAL A 99 13.41 -3.84 4.54
C VAL A 99 13.51 -3.46 6.01
N ALA A 100 12.40 -3.49 6.75
CA ALA A 100 12.34 -3.11 8.15
C ALA A 100 13.19 -4.04 9.03
N GLN A 101 13.06 -5.37 8.86
CA GLN A 101 13.78 -6.36 9.68
C GLN A 101 15.25 -6.50 9.30
N ARG A 102 15.65 -6.11 8.09
CA ARG A 102 17.07 -5.97 7.72
C ARG A 102 17.75 -4.85 8.50
N ALA A 103 17.01 -3.76 8.76
CA ALA A 103 17.50 -2.61 9.54
C ALA A 103 17.36 -2.84 11.05
N ALA A 104 16.28 -3.49 11.47
CA ALA A 104 15.92 -3.75 12.87
C ALA A 104 15.15 -5.08 12.96
N PRO A 105 15.84 -6.19 13.26
CA PRO A 105 15.27 -7.55 13.22
C PRO A 105 13.99 -7.74 14.03
N GLU A 106 13.81 -6.98 15.10
CA GLU A 106 12.65 -7.00 16.01
C GLU A 106 11.41 -6.27 15.44
N SER A 107 11.49 -5.73 14.24
CA SER A 107 10.38 -4.99 13.64
C SER A 107 9.14 -5.86 13.42
N ARG A 108 7.96 -5.27 13.69
CA ARG A 108 6.65 -5.90 13.53
C ARG A 108 5.89 -5.27 12.39
N ILE A 109 5.38 -6.09 11.50
CA ILE A 109 4.67 -5.63 10.31
C ILE A 109 3.31 -6.32 10.21
N VAL A 110 2.26 -5.52 10.02
CA VAL A 110 0.93 -6.02 9.69
C VAL A 110 0.59 -5.60 8.28
N TYR A 111 0.28 -6.58 7.45
CA TYR A 111 -0.15 -6.41 6.08
C TYR A 111 -1.67 -6.47 5.97
N VAL A 112 -2.25 -5.56 5.21
CA VAL A 112 -3.69 -5.50 4.98
C VAL A 112 -3.95 -5.44 3.49
N ASP A 113 -4.80 -6.34 2.99
CA ASP A 113 -5.35 -6.25 1.64
C ASP A 113 -6.76 -6.83 1.62
N TYR A 114 -7.58 -6.40 0.67
CA TYR A 114 -8.92 -6.96 0.53
C TYR A 114 -8.97 -8.20 -0.39
N ASP A 115 -7.96 -8.37 -1.28
CA ASP A 115 -7.90 -9.49 -2.22
C ASP A 115 -7.40 -10.76 -1.51
N PRO A 116 -8.21 -11.84 -1.47
CA PRO A 116 -7.80 -13.10 -0.85
C PRO A 116 -6.59 -13.76 -1.52
N VAL A 117 -6.34 -13.45 -2.81
CA VAL A 117 -5.15 -13.96 -3.54
C VAL A 117 -3.89 -13.35 -2.97
N VAL A 118 -3.90 -12.05 -2.66
CA VAL A 118 -2.77 -11.36 -2.03
C VAL A 118 -2.41 -12.02 -0.71
N LEU A 119 -3.39 -12.25 0.16
CA LEU A 119 -3.16 -12.86 1.47
C LEU A 119 -2.65 -14.29 1.37
N THR A 120 -3.19 -15.09 0.45
CA THR A 120 -2.74 -16.47 0.23
C THR A 120 -1.27 -16.51 -0.18
N HIS A 121 -0.86 -15.61 -1.10
CA HIS A 121 0.55 -15.50 -1.52
C HIS A 121 1.43 -14.99 -0.37
N ALA A 122 0.97 -13.99 0.38
CA ALA A 122 1.71 -13.44 1.49
C ALA A 122 1.96 -14.50 2.58
N GLN A 123 0.95 -15.24 2.99
CA GLN A 123 1.07 -16.33 3.98
C GLN A 123 1.98 -17.47 3.51
N ALA A 124 2.02 -17.75 2.21
CA ALA A 124 2.83 -18.83 1.65
C ALA A 124 4.31 -18.45 1.43
N LEU A 125 4.60 -17.18 1.16
CA LEU A 125 5.90 -16.75 0.66
C LEU A 125 6.70 -15.90 1.67
N LEU A 126 6.03 -15.20 2.60
CA LEU A 126 6.71 -14.26 3.47
C LEU A 126 7.11 -14.94 4.80
N THR A 127 8.37 -14.77 5.17
CA THR A 127 8.93 -15.32 6.40
C THR A 127 9.53 -14.20 7.23
N SER A 128 9.01 -13.97 8.44
CA SER A 128 9.56 -13.00 9.39
C SER A 128 10.93 -13.41 9.91
N SER A 129 11.74 -12.44 10.32
CA SER A 129 12.94 -12.71 11.12
C SER A 129 12.57 -13.43 12.43
N PRO A 130 13.48 -14.17 13.07
CA PRO A 130 13.22 -14.84 14.34
C PRO A 130 12.83 -13.90 15.49
N ASP A 131 13.30 -12.65 15.46
CA ASP A 131 13.07 -11.64 16.49
C ASP A 131 11.88 -10.71 16.17
N GLY A 132 11.41 -10.74 14.91
CA GLY A 132 10.32 -9.91 14.42
C GLY A 132 9.00 -10.68 14.32
N GLU A 133 7.98 -10.01 13.82
CA GLU A 133 6.66 -10.60 13.65
C GLU A 133 5.96 -10.03 12.40
N THR A 134 5.27 -10.90 11.66
CA THR A 134 4.40 -10.48 10.54
C THR A 134 3.01 -11.08 10.73
N ASP A 135 1.96 -10.28 10.49
CA ASP A 135 0.57 -10.76 10.47
C ASP A 135 -0.15 -10.23 9.23
N TYR A 136 -1.29 -10.83 8.89
CA TYR A 136 -2.04 -10.56 7.67
C TYR A 136 -3.52 -10.41 7.99
N ILE A 137 -4.13 -9.33 7.49
CA ILE A 137 -5.54 -9.01 7.70
C ILE A 137 -6.21 -8.88 6.33
N GLN A 138 -7.26 -9.66 6.10
CA GLN A 138 -8.15 -9.40 4.98
C GLN A 138 -9.18 -8.37 5.39
N ALA A 139 -9.07 -7.15 4.83
CA ALA A 139 -10.01 -6.07 5.08
C ALA A 139 -10.01 -5.05 3.95
N ASP A 140 -11.15 -4.41 3.74
CA ASP A 140 -11.24 -3.20 2.93
C ASP A 140 -10.68 -2.02 3.73
N LEU A 141 -9.92 -1.13 3.07
CA LEU A 141 -9.35 0.08 3.70
C LEU A 141 -10.41 0.95 4.39
N ARG A 142 -11.66 0.94 3.91
CA ARG A 142 -12.79 1.66 4.50
C ARG A 142 -13.23 1.10 5.84
N ASP A 143 -12.97 -0.19 6.11
CA ASP A 143 -13.25 -0.83 7.40
C ASP A 143 -12.06 -0.67 8.36
N THR A 144 -11.81 0.56 8.74
CA THR A 144 -10.69 0.92 9.64
C THR A 144 -10.80 0.24 11.00
N ASP A 145 -11.99 -0.05 11.49
CA ASP A 145 -12.19 -0.71 12.79
C ASP A 145 -11.72 -2.17 12.75
N THR A 146 -12.02 -2.92 11.69
CA THR A 146 -11.49 -4.28 11.48
C THR A 146 -9.97 -4.26 11.34
N ILE A 147 -9.43 -3.30 10.58
CA ILE A 147 -7.97 -3.14 10.41
C ILE A 147 -7.29 -2.89 11.76
N LEU A 148 -7.73 -1.88 12.51
CA LEU A 148 -7.12 -1.51 13.78
C LEU A 148 -7.24 -2.61 14.85
N LYS A 149 -8.40 -3.25 14.94
CA LYS A 149 -8.62 -4.38 15.85
C LYS A 149 -7.74 -5.58 15.49
N GLY A 150 -7.58 -5.85 14.21
CA GLY A 150 -6.67 -6.89 13.73
C GLY A 150 -5.21 -6.55 14.01
N ALA A 151 -4.80 -5.34 13.65
CA ALA A 151 -3.40 -4.86 13.83
C ALA A 151 -2.96 -4.89 15.31
N ALA A 152 -3.86 -4.59 16.24
CA ALA A 152 -3.59 -4.60 17.68
C ALA A 152 -3.22 -5.99 18.25
N ARG A 153 -3.34 -7.07 17.46
CA ARG A 153 -2.86 -8.41 17.87
C ARG A 153 -1.36 -8.55 17.79
N THR A 154 -0.74 -7.80 16.87
CA THR A 154 0.69 -7.85 16.56
C THR A 154 1.40 -6.56 16.92
N LEU A 155 0.74 -5.41 16.67
CA LEU A 155 1.27 -4.07 16.96
C LEU A 155 0.77 -3.56 18.30
N ASP A 156 1.65 -2.89 19.03
CA ASP A 156 1.30 -2.09 20.20
C ASP A 156 0.92 -0.67 19.75
N LEU A 157 -0.37 -0.42 19.58
CA LEU A 157 -0.88 0.87 19.13
C LEU A 157 -0.71 2.01 20.16
N THR A 158 -0.13 1.74 21.35
CA THR A 158 0.28 2.79 22.29
C THR A 158 1.69 3.31 22.02
N ARG A 159 2.42 2.69 21.09
CA ARG A 159 3.76 3.07 20.64
C ARG A 159 3.71 3.53 19.18
N PRO A 160 4.70 4.33 18.71
CA PRO A 160 4.72 4.82 17.34
C PRO A 160 4.60 3.71 16.29
N VAL A 161 3.75 3.94 15.30
CA VAL A 161 3.50 3.07 14.14
C VAL A 161 3.67 3.88 12.87
N ALA A 162 4.30 3.31 11.84
CA ALA A 162 4.24 3.86 10.49
C ALA A 162 3.06 3.22 9.74
N ILE A 163 2.11 4.03 9.32
CA ILE A 163 0.99 3.64 8.47
C ILE A 163 1.37 3.92 7.01
N LEU A 164 1.40 2.86 6.19
CA LEU A 164 1.77 2.97 4.78
C LEU A 164 0.53 2.82 3.90
N LEU A 165 0.30 3.80 3.05
CA LEU A 165 -0.79 3.87 2.07
C LEU A 165 -0.19 4.12 0.68
N ILE A 166 0.49 3.10 0.15
CA ILE A 166 1.24 3.22 -1.10
C ILE A 166 0.36 2.80 -2.29
N ALA A 167 -0.05 3.78 -3.10
CA ALA A 167 -0.85 3.57 -4.30
C ALA A 167 -2.19 2.84 -4.06
N VAL A 168 -2.85 3.10 -2.92
CA VAL A 168 -4.13 2.49 -2.55
C VAL A 168 -5.28 3.50 -2.42
N LEU A 169 -5.04 4.68 -1.85
CA LEU A 169 -6.10 5.65 -1.56
C LEU A 169 -6.84 6.18 -2.79
N HIS A 170 -6.22 6.14 -3.96
CA HIS A 170 -6.90 6.54 -5.19
C HIS A 170 -7.99 5.54 -5.64
N PHE A 171 -8.10 4.37 -4.99
CA PHE A 171 -9.24 3.45 -5.16
C PHE A 171 -10.41 3.75 -4.21
N ILE A 172 -10.28 4.73 -3.33
CA ILE A 172 -11.36 5.20 -2.46
C ILE A 172 -11.92 6.49 -3.09
N PRO A 173 -13.16 6.47 -3.64
CA PRO A 173 -13.78 7.66 -4.21
C PRO A 173 -14.11 8.70 -3.14
N ASP A 174 -14.28 9.97 -3.53
CA ASP A 174 -14.57 11.06 -2.58
C ASP A 174 -15.89 10.85 -1.84
N ALA A 175 -16.85 10.12 -2.43
CA ALA A 175 -18.11 9.77 -1.79
C ALA A 175 -17.94 8.87 -0.55
N ASP A 176 -16.83 8.14 -0.45
CA ASP A 176 -16.48 7.26 0.67
C ASP A 176 -15.56 7.97 1.69
N ASP A 177 -15.39 9.28 1.59
CA ASP A 177 -14.61 10.14 2.47
C ASP A 177 -13.22 9.59 2.84
N PRO A 178 -12.29 9.52 1.87
CA PRO A 178 -10.95 8.99 2.11
C PRO A 178 -10.15 9.80 3.15
N TYR A 179 -10.49 11.07 3.37
CA TYR A 179 -9.84 11.90 4.39
C TYR A 179 -10.22 11.44 5.79
N ALA A 180 -11.49 11.11 6.02
CA ALA A 180 -11.94 10.53 7.29
C ALA A 180 -11.32 9.16 7.54
N VAL A 181 -11.12 8.33 6.50
CA VAL A 181 -10.42 7.05 6.60
C VAL A 181 -8.99 7.25 7.12
N VAL A 182 -8.23 8.17 6.51
CA VAL A 182 -6.85 8.47 6.94
C VAL A 182 -6.82 9.07 8.34
N ALA A 183 -7.69 10.03 8.63
CA ALA A 183 -7.79 10.63 9.96
C ALA A 183 -8.07 9.58 11.04
N ARG A 184 -9.01 8.66 10.80
CA ARG A 184 -9.34 7.57 11.72
C ARG A 184 -8.15 6.65 12.00
N LEU A 185 -7.37 6.31 10.98
CA LEU A 185 -6.17 5.50 11.14
C LEU A 185 -5.10 6.25 11.96
N MET A 186 -4.87 7.53 11.65
CA MET A 186 -3.90 8.34 12.36
C MET A 186 -4.31 8.65 13.81
N ASP A 187 -5.61 8.80 14.09
CA ASP A 187 -6.12 9.03 15.45
C ASP A 187 -5.89 7.83 16.37
N ALA A 188 -5.84 6.63 15.81
CA ALA A 188 -5.65 5.39 16.57
C ALA A 188 -4.20 5.15 17.02
N VAL A 189 -3.24 5.94 16.56
CA VAL A 189 -1.82 5.80 16.89
C VAL A 189 -1.29 7.04 17.62
N PRO A 190 -0.27 6.92 18.51
CA PRO A 190 0.18 8.03 19.33
C PRO A 190 1.01 9.07 18.55
N PRO A 191 1.28 10.25 19.16
CA PRO A 191 2.33 11.15 18.70
C PRO A 191 3.65 10.42 18.43
N GLY A 192 4.40 10.87 17.41
CA GLY A 192 5.60 10.18 16.93
C GLY A 192 5.34 9.06 15.93
N SER A 193 4.07 8.76 15.61
CA SER A 193 3.69 7.87 14.50
C SER A 193 3.84 8.57 13.13
N TYR A 194 3.82 7.79 12.06
CA TYR A 194 4.07 8.32 10.72
C TYR A 194 2.98 7.89 9.74
N LEU A 195 2.68 8.79 8.78
CA LEU A 195 1.93 8.49 7.57
C LEU A 195 2.89 8.50 6.39
N VAL A 196 2.94 7.40 5.64
CA VAL A 196 3.71 7.26 4.39
C VAL A 196 2.72 7.05 3.26
N MET A 197 2.72 7.93 2.27
CA MET A 197 1.73 7.87 1.20
C MET A 197 2.34 8.07 -0.17
N ALA A 198 1.86 7.26 -1.14
CA ALA A 198 2.00 7.56 -2.57
C ALA A 198 0.61 7.53 -3.21
N HIS A 199 0.30 8.53 -4.03
CA HIS A 199 -1.02 8.75 -4.60
C HIS A 199 -0.95 9.14 -6.08
N ALA A 200 -1.89 8.64 -6.91
CA ALA A 200 -2.00 9.03 -8.31
C ALA A 200 -2.35 10.52 -8.45
N ALA A 201 -1.56 11.25 -9.26
CA ALA A 201 -1.77 12.68 -9.48
C ALA A 201 -2.73 12.93 -10.64
N SER A 202 -3.61 13.94 -10.52
CA SER A 202 -4.51 14.37 -11.60
C SER A 202 -3.98 15.56 -12.40
N ASP A 203 -2.99 16.26 -11.88
CA ASP A 203 -2.51 17.57 -12.37
C ASP A 203 -1.08 17.56 -12.95
N ILE A 204 -0.35 16.43 -12.88
CA ILE A 204 0.98 16.30 -13.51
C ILE A 204 0.86 16.06 -15.02
N ALA A 205 -0.07 15.21 -15.46
CA ALA A 205 -0.38 14.95 -16.85
C ALA A 205 -1.91 14.82 -17.00
N PRO A 206 -2.67 15.93 -16.95
CA PRO A 206 -4.11 15.91 -16.74
C PRO A 206 -4.88 15.09 -17.77
N GLU A 207 -4.57 15.26 -19.06
CA GLU A 207 -5.27 14.57 -20.15
C GLU A 207 -5.02 13.05 -20.12
N ALA A 208 -3.76 12.63 -19.97
CA ALA A 208 -3.40 11.21 -19.88
C ALA A 208 -4.01 10.57 -18.63
N CYS A 209 -4.02 11.30 -17.52
CA CYS A 209 -4.58 10.83 -16.26
C CYS A 209 -6.10 10.65 -16.34
N ALA A 210 -6.82 11.61 -16.92
CA ALA A 210 -8.27 11.54 -17.13
C ALA A 210 -8.65 10.37 -18.07
N GLU A 211 -7.92 10.19 -19.16
CA GLU A 211 -8.16 9.10 -20.11
C GLU A 211 -7.83 7.72 -19.48
N MET A 212 -6.75 7.62 -18.73
CA MET A 212 -6.40 6.43 -17.97
C MET A 212 -7.51 6.06 -16.97
N ALA A 213 -7.95 7.03 -16.15
CA ALA A 213 -9.02 6.82 -15.19
C ALA A 213 -10.34 6.42 -15.87
N ARG A 214 -10.69 7.07 -16.97
CA ARG A 214 -11.89 6.72 -17.76
C ARG A 214 -11.84 5.27 -18.24
N ARG A 215 -10.72 4.82 -18.81
CA ARG A 215 -10.55 3.45 -19.30
C ARG A 215 -10.61 2.43 -18.17
N TYR A 216 -9.93 2.72 -17.06
CA TYR A 216 -9.93 1.88 -15.87
C TYR A 216 -11.35 1.71 -15.32
N ASN A 217 -12.04 2.82 -15.06
CA ASN A 217 -13.37 2.83 -14.46
C ASN A 217 -14.46 2.20 -15.34
N ALA A 218 -14.25 2.15 -16.65
CA ALA A 218 -15.18 1.50 -17.58
C ALA A 218 -15.12 -0.04 -17.54
N MET A 219 -14.04 -0.63 -17.01
CA MET A 219 -13.78 -2.08 -17.07
C MET A 219 -13.49 -2.72 -15.72
N SER A 220 -13.31 -1.93 -14.66
CA SER A 220 -13.03 -2.39 -13.31
C SER A 220 -14.25 -2.20 -12.40
N SER A 221 -14.42 -3.11 -11.45
CA SER A 221 -15.40 -2.94 -10.37
C SER A 221 -14.95 -1.93 -9.32
N ALA A 222 -13.63 -1.68 -9.20
CA ALA A 222 -13.07 -0.62 -8.38
C ALA A 222 -12.85 0.62 -9.25
N SER A 223 -13.25 1.81 -8.77
CA SER A 223 -12.97 3.07 -9.46
C SER A 223 -11.63 3.63 -9.02
N ILE A 224 -10.92 4.31 -9.94
CA ILE A 224 -9.73 5.10 -9.61
C ILE A 224 -10.08 6.59 -9.65
N THR A 225 -9.66 7.31 -8.62
CA THR A 225 -9.87 8.75 -8.42
C THR A 225 -8.50 9.42 -8.19
N PRO A 226 -7.78 9.80 -9.27
CA PRO A 226 -6.56 10.59 -9.14
C PRO A 226 -6.87 11.97 -8.55
N ARG A 227 -5.96 12.51 -7.72
CA ARG A 227 -6.16 13.79 -7.01
C ARG A 227 -5.09 14.81 -7.34
N SER A 228 -5.43 16.10 -7.28
CA SER A 228 -4.47 17.18 -7.43
C SER A 228 -3.51 17.24 -6.23
N ARG A 229 -2.41 17.96 -6.39
CA ARG A 229 -1.44 18.15 -5.31
C ARG A 229 -2.09 18.67 -4.03
N ASP A 230 -2.99 19.65 -4.14
CA ASP A 230 -3.66 20.24 -2.98
C ASP A 230 -4.62 19.25 -2.31
N GLN A 231 -5.33 18.44 -3.09
CA GLN A 231 -6.18 17.37 -2.55
C GLN A 231 -5.34 16.28 -1.85
N VAL A 232 -4.18 15.92 -2.42
CA VAL A 232 -3.26 14.97 -1.74
C VAL A 232 -2.66 15.59 -0.48
N ALA A 233 -2.36 16.90 -0.49
CA ALA A 233 -1.85 17.61 0.68
C ALA A 233 -2.83 17.54 1.87
N GLY A 234 -4.14 17.59 1.62
CA GLY A 234 -5.18 17.52 2.66
C GLY A 234 -5.15 16.23 3.48
N PHE A 235 -4.58 15.12 2.97
CA PHE A 235 -4.39 13.89 3.76
C PHE A 235 -3.35 14.03 4.88
N PHE A 236 -2.51 15.07 4.81
CA PHE A 236 -1.46 15.35 5.77
C PHE A 236 -1.80 16.49 6.72
N ASP A 237 -3.05 16.97 6.72
CA ASP A 237 -3.48 18.05 7.61
C ASP A 237 -3.24 17.68 9.08
N GLY A 238 -2.58 18.58 9.82
CA GLY A 238 -2.20 18.34 11.21
C GLY A 238 -0.97 17.46 11.43
N LEU A 239 -0.29 17.04 10.36
CA LEU A 239 0.95 16.26 10.41
C LEU A 239 2.16 17.09 9.96
N ASP A 240 3.34 16.80 10.50
CA ASP A 240 4.61 17.42 10.14
C ASP A 240 5.25 16.67 8.97
N LEU A 241 5.22 17.27 7.77
CA LEU A 241 5.89 16.70 6.59
C LEU A 241 7.40 16.61 6.80
N LEU A 242 7.98 15.43 6.59
CA LEU A 242 9.45 15.27 6.54
C LEU A 242 10.00 15.81 5.21
N PRO A 243 11.24 16.33 5.18
CA PRO A 243 11.89 16.68 3.93
C PRO A 243 11.95 15.48 2.95
N PRO A 244 11.70 15.68 1.67
CA PRO A 244 11.52 16.95 0.95
C PRO A 244 10.07 17.50 0.94
N GLY A 245 9.17 16.98 1.76
CA GLY A 245 7.76 17.35 1.79
C GLY A 245 6.92 16.56 0.76
N LEU A 246 5.74 17.08 0.41
CA LEU A 246 4.91 16.51 -0.65
C LEU A 246 5.47 16.86 -2.01
N VAL A 247 6.03 15.88 -2.70
CA VAL A 247 6.72 16.04 -3.99
C VAL A 247 6.19 15.05 -5.02
N PRO A 248 6.37 15.34 -6.33
CA PRO A 248 6.22 14.31 -7.35
C PRO A 248 7.12 13.11 -7.04
N ILE A 249 6.61 11.90 -7.23
CA ILE A 249 7.34 10.66 -6.89
C ILE A 249 8.69 10.55 -7.63
N SER A 250 8.82 11.18 -8.80
CA SER A 250 10.08 11.30 -9.54
C SER A 250 11.13 12.19 -8.88
N LYS A 251 10.77 12.91 -7.81
CA LYS A 251 11.66 13.79 -7.04
C LYS A 251 12.08 13.19 -5.70
N TRP A 252 11.61 11.99 -5.37
CA TRP A 252 11.96 11.31 -4.12
C TRP A 252 13.20 10.43 -4.31
N GLY A 253 14.21 10.57 -3.47
CA GLY A 253 15.35 9.68 -3.25
C GLY A 253 15.66 8.67 -4.36
N LEU A 254 15.55 7.38 -4.07
CA LEU A 254 15.77 6.29 -5.03
C LEU A 254 14.81 6.31 -6.22
N SER A 255 13.57 6.78 -6.03
CA SER A 255 12.60 6.92 -7.13
C SER A 255 13.04 7.92 -8.18
N GLY A 256 13.81 8.95 -7.82
CA GLY A 256 14.37 9.93 -8.73
C GLY A 256 15.44 9.37 -9.69
N GLN A 257 15.94 8.17 -9.44
CA GLN A 257 16.87 7.46 -10.34
C GLN A 257 16.17 6.84 -11.56
N ILE A 258 14.85 6.75 -11.55
CA ILE A 258 14.07 6.33 -12.71
C ILE A 258 14.06 7.48 -13.70
N ASP A 259 14.66 7.28 -14.86
CA ASP A 259 14.93 8.30 -15.87
C ASP A 259 13.69 9.16 -16.19
N ALA A 260 13.82 10.48 -15.96
CA ALA A 260 12.76 11.47 -16.14
C ALA A 260 12.34 11.68 -17.62
N ASN A 261 13.00 11.03 -18.58
CA ASN A 261 12.74 11.17 -20.02
C ASN A 261 11.44 10.47 -20.50
N THR A 262 10.63 9.91 -19.61
CA THR A 262 9.47 9.08 -19.96
C THR A 262 8.11 9.77 -19.78
N GLY A 263 8.03 11.08 -19.95
CA GLY A 263 6.75 11.80 -19.95
C GLY A 263 6.17 12.13 -18.57
N GLY A 264 7.00 12.01 -17.51
CA GLY A 264 6.63 12.35 -16.13
C GLY A 264 5.98 11.17 -15.39
N LEU A 265 6.49 10.85 -14.20
CA LEU A 265 5.85 9.90 -13.31
C LEU A 265 4.67 10.59 -12.63
N VAL A 266 3.46 10.10 -12.88
CA VAL A 266 2.20 10.72 -12.48
C VAL A 266 1.80 10.25 -11.08
N GLY A 267 2.39 10.86 -10.05
CA GLY A 267 2.09 10.57 -8.66
C GLY A 267 2.79 11.51 -7.70
N TYR A 268 2.21 11.72 -6.54
CA TYR A 268 2.78 12.43 -5.40
C TYR A 268 3.12 11.44 -4.29
N CYS A 269 4.18 11.76 -3.53
CA CYS A 269 4.53 10.99 -2.34
C CYS A 269 5.04 11.91 -1.22
N ALA A 270 4.85 11.46 0.01
CA ALA A 270 5.37 12.11 1.21
C ALA A 270 5.44 11.15 2.39
N ILE A 271 6.27 11.53 3.36
CA ILE A 271 6.28 11.00 4.72
C ILE A 271 5.92 12.16 5.64
N ALA A 272 5.00 11.92 6.58
CA ALA A 272 4.67 12.91 7.60
C ALA A 272 4.65 12.27 8.99
N ARG A 273 5.03 13.04 10.01
CA ARG A 273 5.03 12.63 11.41
C ARG A 273 3.81 13.22 12.12
N LYS A 274 3.17 12.43 12.95
CA LYS A 274 2.18 12.92 13.91
C LYS A 274 2.89 13.66 15.05
N PRO A 275 2.57 14.96 15.30
CA PRO A 275 3.23 15.78 16.33
C PRO A 275 2.99 15.27 17.75
#